data_38b2124565d0b4b8e7f6c6dc03b2dbd5
#
_entry.id   38b2124565d0b4b8e7f6c6dc03b2dbd5
#
_cell.length_a   1.000
_cell.length_b   1.000
_cell.length_c   1.000
_cell.angle_alpha   90.00
_cell.angle_beta   90.00
_cell.angle_gamma   90.00
#
_symmetry.space_group_name_H-M   'P 1'
#
loop_
_entity.id
_entity.type
_entity.pdbx_description
1 polymer ?
#
loop_
_entity_poly.entity_id
_entity_poly.type
_entity_poly.pdbx_seq_one_letter_code
_entity_poly.pdbx_strand_id
1 'polypeptide(L)'
;MKKFFTLILTAFVALSASAQKIVFTDDISAGSVTGFEADGLVLSVVDDNGKQSVDSNNAYFGTATEYEKYDHRLKTGGKSGAANHITLTIPAGGTLSFGVRSASSGATDRNVVISQNEEVLYDQVVLEADAVQVLFEGADKETSIHPIRTVSVSAGEVLVEYPVGALNFYFFELETSTGVKSILTAEDVMNGKSFNIAGQAVNGNAKGMVIKNGKKFWVK
;
A
#
# COMPACT_ATOMS: atom_id res chain seq x y z
N MET A 1 -55.57 -6.89 -18.57
CA MET A 1 -54.17 -6.43 -18.87
C MET A 1 -53.30 -6.67 -17.66
N LYS A 2 -52.46 -7.69 -17.71
CA LYS A 2 -51.51 -8.03 -16.59
C LYS A 2 -50.21 -7.23 -16.83
N LYS A 3 -49.91 -6.32 -15.87
CA LYS A 3 -48.66 -5.57 -15.89
C LYS A 3 -47.55 -6.45 -15.32
N PHE A 4 -46.61 -6.89 -16.18
CA PHE A 4 -45.36 -7.53 -15.75
C PHE A 4 -44.41 -6.46 -15.27
N PHE A 5 -44.13 -6.42 -13.98
CA PHE A 5 -42.99 -5.67 -13.41
C PHE A 5 -41.73 -6.50 -13.56
N THR A 6 -40.89 -6.15 -14.50
CA THR A 6 -39.54 -6.74 -14.61
C THR A 6 -38.62 -6.03 -13.62
N LEU A 7 -38.34 -6.71 -12.50
CA LEU A 7 -37.35 -6.29 -11.52
C LEU A 7 -35.97 -6.52 -12.14
N ILE A 8 -35.32 -5.47 -12.62
CA ILE A 8 -33.91 -5.55 -13.04
C ILE A 8 -33.07 -5.49 -11.77
N LEU A 9 -32.64 -6.66 -11.30
CA LEU A 9 -31.64 -6.80 -10.25
C LEU A 9 -30.26 -6.47 -10.84
N THR A 10 -29.84 -5.21 -10.72
CA THR A 10 -28.47 -4.80 -10.99
C THR A 10 -27.58 -5.36 -9.88
N ALA A 11 -26.93 -6.49 -10.14
CA ALA A 11 -25.84 -6.96 -9.30
C ALA A 11 -24.68 -5.96 -9.41
N PHE A 12 -24.52 -5.10 -8.43
CA PHE A 12 -23.28 -4.39 -8.20
C PHE A 12 -22.26 -5.44 -7.74
N VAL A 13 -21.40 -5.90 -8.63
CA VAL A 13 -20.18 -6.55 -8.23
C VAL A 13 -19.30 -5.42 -7.68
N ALA A 14 -19.34 -5.22 -6.36
CA ALA A 14 -18.30 -4.48 -5.69
C ALA A 14 -17.03 -5.32 -5.85
N LEU A 15 -16.16 -4.94 -6.79
CA LEU A 15 -14.77 -5.38 -6.75
C LEU A 15 -14.17 -4.76 -5.49
N SER A 16 -14.18 -5.52 -4.40
CA SER A 16 -13.42 -5.17 -3.22
C SER A 16 -11.95 -5.12 -3.63
N ALA A 17 -11.32 -3.94 -3.48
CA ALA A 17 -9.87 -3.87 -3.46
C ALA A 17 -9.42 -4.82 -2.35
N SER A 18 -8.75 -5.91 -2.69
CA SER A 18 -8.15 -6.78 -1.70
C SER A 18 -6.86 -6.10 -1.27
N ALA A 19 -6.82 -5.63 -0.03
CA ALA A 19 -5.58 -5.17 0.56
C ALA A 19 -4.76 -6.40 0.94
N GLN A 20 -3.55 -6.50 0.39
CA GLN A 20 -2.59 -7.57 0.69
C GLN A 20 -1.65 -7.03 1.75
N LYS A 21 -1.73 -7.57 2.98
CA LYS A 21 -1.02 -7.02 4.13
C LYS A 21 -0.16 -8.06 4.82
N ILE A 22 1.14 -7.83 4.83
CA ILE A 22 2.12 -8.58 5.62
C ILE A 22 2.28 -7.88 6.96
N VAL A 23 2.00 -8.60 8.05
CA VAL A 23 2.22 -8.19 9.44
C VAL A 23 3.08 -9.24 10.12
N PHE A 24 4.02 -8.82 10.95
CA PHE A 24 4.87 -9.73 11.72
C PHE A 24 4.16 -10.11 13.01
N THR A 25 4.06 -11.41 13.31
CA THR A 25 3.27 -11.95 14.43
C THR A 25 4.08 -12.77 15.41
N ASP A 26 5.18 -13.37 14.96
CA ASP A 26 5.96 -14.32 15.77
C ASP A 26 7.42 -13.92 15.83
N ASP A 27 8.07 -14.19 16.96
CA ASP A 27 9.50 -13.96 17.13
C ASP A 27 10.30 -14.91 16.23
N ILE A 28 11.22 -14.37 15.45
CA ILE A 28 12.16 -15.12 14.61
C ILE A 28 13.58 -14.67 14.94
N SER A 29 14.43 -15.62 15.31
CA SER A 29 15.81 -15.36 15.68
C SER A 29 16.60 -14.73 14.54
N ALA A 30 17.62 -13.95 14.89
CA ALA A 30 18.54 -13.35 13.93
C ALA A 30 19.17 -14.41 13.00
N GLY A 31 19.21 -14.11 11.70
CA GLY A 31 19.70 -15.01 10.66
C GLY A 31 18.74 -16.13 10.25
N SER A 32 17.52 -16.15 10.83
CA SER A 32 16.50 -17.17 10.49
C SER A 32 15.31 -16.60 9.72
N VAL A 33 15.29 -15.29 9.48
CA VAL A 33 14.23 -14.65 8.71
C VAL A 33 14.49 -14.88 7.23
N THR A 34 13.53 -15.51 6.53
CA THR A 34 13.65 -15.79 5.09
C THR A 34 12.65 -15.02 4.25
N GLY A 35 11.46 -14.78 4.78
CA GLY A 35 10.42 -14.02 4.08
C GLY A 35 9.02 -14.26 4.62
N PHE A 36 8.06 -13.54 4.04
CA PHE A 36 6.64 -13.56 4.39
C PHE A 36 5.79 -13.43 3.13
N GLU A 37 4.57 -13.93 3.18
CA GLU A 37 3.62 -13.84 2.06
C GLU A 37 2.21 -13.55 2.57
N ALA A 38 1.49 -12.70 1.85
CA ALA A 38 0.08 -12.42 2.05
C ALA A 38 -0.62 -12.15 0.71
N ASP A 39 -1.52 -13.06 0.28
CA ASP A 39 -2.35 -12.92 -0.93
C ASP A 39 -1.56 -12.56 -2.20
N GLY A 40 -0.34 -13.11 -2.35
CA GLY A 40 0.54 -12.89 -3.50
C GLY A 40 1.49 -11.69 -3.38
N LEU A 41 1.38 -10.87 -2.35
CA LEU A 41 2.46 -9.96 -1.94
C LEU A 41 3.51 -10.80 -1.21
N VAL A 42 4.73 -10.87 -1.75
CA VAL A 42 5.82 -11.65 -1.15
C VAL A 42 6.93 -10.71 -0.69
N LEU A 43 7.31 -10.82 0.57
CA LEU A 43 8.48 -10.17 1.13
C LEU A 43 9.59 -11.21 1.26
N SER A 44 10.74 -10.97 0.67
CA SER A 44 11.95 -11.78 0.80
C SER A 44 13.03 -11.01 1.53
N VAL A 45 13.76 -11.70 2.37
CA VAL A 45 14.83 -11.13 3.19
C VAL A 45 16.16 -11.71 2.75
N VAL A 46 17.10 -10.84 2.38
CA VAL A 46 18.52 -11.20 2.20
C VAL A 46 19.24 -10.79 3.48
N ASP A 47 19.80 -11.76 4.19
CA ASP A 47 20.45 -11.57 5.49
C ASP A 47 21.70 -12.45 5.64
N ASP A 48 22.65 -12.31 4.71
CA ASP A 48 23.92 -13.06 4.74
C ASP A 48 24.78 -12.73 5.98
N ASN A 49 24.46 -11.61 6.65
CA ASN A 49 25.12 -11.19 7.86
C ASN A 49 24.49 -11.77 9.14
N GLY A 50 23.35 -12.46 9.04
CA GLY A 50 22.63 -13.07 10.16
C GLY A 50 22.13 -12.08 11.21
N LYS A 51 21.72 -10.86 10.81
CA LYS A 51 21.35 -9.77 11.72
C LYS A 51 19.87 -9.43 11.75
N GLN A 52 19.12 -9.81 10.70
CA GLN A 52 17.70 -9.55 10.66
C GLN A 52 16.95 -10.53 11.56
N SER A 53 15.98 -10.01 12.30
CA SER A 53 15.16 -10.78 13.23
C SER A 53 13.76 -10.20 13.30
N VAL A 54 12.80 -11.01 13.73
CA VAL A 54 11.50 -10.49 14.17
C VAL A 54 11.45 -10.58 15.69
N ASP A 55 11.07 -9.49 16.36
CA ASP A 55 10.90 -9.46 17.81
C ASP A 55 9.65 -8.67 18.23
N SER A 56 9.18 -8.96 19.45
CA SER A 56 8.07 -8.25 20.07
C SER A 56 8.48 -6.80 20.38
N ASN A 57 7.80 -5.86 19.76
CA ASN A 57 7.95 -4.43 20.00
C ASN A 57 6.73 -3.66 19.53
N ASN A 58 6.00 -3.07 20.44
CA ASN A 58 4.77 -2.35 20.10
C ASN A 58 5.05 -1.02 19.40
N ALA A 59 4.28 -0.73 18.35
CA ALA A 59 4.20 0.58 17.73
C ALA A 59 2.79 0.83 17.19
N TYR A 60 2.45 2.11 17.05
CA TYR A 60 1.18 2.55 16.48
C TYR A 60 1.46 3.34 15.22
N PHE A 61 0.67 3.06 14.16
CA PHE A 61 0.79 3.75 12.88
C PHE A 61 -0.57 4.27 12.43
N GLY A 62 -0.59 5.49 11.85
CA GLY A 62 -1.79 6.15 11.39
C GLY A 62 -1.80 7.65 11.68
N THR A 63 -2.96 8.14 12.09
CA THR A 63 -3.20 9.53 12.52
C THR A 63 -3.58 9.58 14.00
N ALA A 64 -3.73 10.77 14.55
CA ALA A 64 -4.16 10.95 15.96
C ALA A 64 -5.54 10.33 16.26
N THR A 65 -6.39 10.16 15.26
CA THR A 65 -7.77 9.67 15.42
C THR A 65 -8.03 8.30 14.80
N GLU A 66 -7.16 7.86 13.90
CA GLU A 66 -7.30 6.59 13.18
C GLU A 66 -5.92 5.92 13.09
N TYR A 67 -5.72 4.88 13.88
CA TYR A 67 -4.43 4.21 14.03
C TYR A 67 -4.61 2.72 14.31
N GLU A 68 -3.57 1.96 13.97
CA GLU A 68 -3.48 0.52 14.22
C GLU A 68 -2.24 0.22 15.07
N LYS A 69 -2.37 -0.74 16.00
CA LYS A 69 -1.29 -1.22 16.84
C LYS A 69 -0.67 -2.46 16.23
N TYR A 70 0.66 -2.50 16.21
CA TYR A 70 1.46 -3.64 15.79
C TYR A 70 2.33 -4.09 16.96
N ASP A 71 2.38 -5.40 17.24
CA ASP A 71 3.06 -5.96 18.40
C ASP A 71 4.45 -6.51 18.08
N HIS A 72 4.76 -6.73 16.79
CA HIS A 72 6.06 -7.24 16.33
C HIS A 72 6.63 -6.36 15.22
N ARG A 73 7.94 -6.45 15.05
CA ARG A 73 8.68 -5.73 14.00
C ARG A 73 9.72 -6.62 13.35
N LEU A 74 10.01 -6.40 12.08
CA LEU A 74 11.21 -6.87 11.42
C LEU A 74 12.34 -5.87 11.69
N LYS A 75 13.36 -6.31 12.46
CA LYS A 75 14.60 -5.55 12.70
C LYS A 75 15.59 -5.85 11.60
N THR A 76 16.13 -4.82 10.98
CA THR A 76 17.13 -5.00 9.92
C THR A 76 18.56 -5.21 10.44
N GLY A 77 18.81 -4.96 11.73
CA GLY A 77 20.08 -5.26 12.41
C GLY A 77 21.29 -4.45 11.95
N GLY A 78 21.20 -3.68 10.88
CA GLY A 78 22.29 -2.87 10.32
C GLY A 78 21.82 -2.07 9.11
N LYS A 79 22.75 -1.44 8.40
CA LYS A 79 22.47 -0.77 7.13
C LYS A 79 22.31 -1.79 6.00
N SER A 80 21.56 -1.43 4.97
CA SER A 80 21.41 -2.25 3.77
C SER A 80 22.67 -2.28 2.90
N GLY A 81 22.72 -3.27 2.04
CA GLY A 81 23.75 -3.53 1.05
C GLY A 81 23.50 -4.89 0.40
N ALA A 82 24.42 -5.38 -0.41
CA ALA A 82 24.27 -6.64 -1.13
C ALA A 82 23.91 -7.83 -0.21
N ALA A 83 24.50 -7.86 1.00
CA ALA A 83 24.32 -8.94 1.98
C ALA A 83 23.20 -8.68 3.01
N ASN A 84 22.46 -7.60 2.89
CA ASN A 84 21.40 -7.23 3.84
C ASN A 84 20.40 -6.25 3.20
N HIS A 85 19.28 -6.74 2.72
CA HIS A 85 18.21 -5.92 2.14
C HIS A 85 16.89 -6.70 2.14
N ILE A 86 15.83 -6.02 1.76
CA ILE A 86 14.50 -6.59 1.63
C ILE A 86 14.05 -6.40 0.18
N THR A 87 13.41 -7.41 -0.40
CA THR A 87 12.70 -7.29 -1.67
C THR A 87 11.22 -7.61 -1.49
N LEU A 88 10.37 -6.92 -2.25
CA LEU A 88 8.96 -7.20 -2.33
C LEU A 88 8.62 -7.62 -3.76
N THR A 89 7.92 -8.74 -3.93
CA THR A 89 7.30 -9.10 -5.20
C THR A 89 5.88 -8.58 -5.20
N ILE A 90 5.61 -7.64 -6.11
CA ILE A 90 4.34 -6.95 -6.27
C ILE A 90 3.53 -7.66 -7.37
N PRO A 91 2.40 -8.31 -7.05
CA PRO A 91 1.62 -9.07 -8.03
C PRO A 91 0.88 -8.19 -9.04
N ALA A 92 0.48 -6.99 -8.64
CA ALA A 92 -0.20 -6.02 -9.50
C ALA A 92 0.14 -4.60 -9.04
N GLY A 93 0.16 -3.63 -9.96
CA GLY A 93 0.45 -2.24 -9.60
C GLY A 93 -0.57 -1.65 -8.65
N GLY A 94 -0.12 -0.75 -7.77
CA GLY A 94 -0.95 -0.17 -6.74
C GLY A 94 -0.21 0.82 -5.85
N THR A 95 -0.75 1.04 -4.66
CA THR A 95 -0.12 1.83 -3.59
C THR A 95 0.43 0.88 -2.53
N LEU A 96 1.74 0.91 -2.35
CA LEU A 96 2.42 0.22 -1.26
C LEU A 96 2.46 1.15 -0.05
N SER A 97 1.85 0.73 1.05
CA SER A 97 1.88 1.37 2.36
C SER A 97 2.79 0.59 3.31
N PHE A 98 3.53 1.26 4.17
CA PHE A 98 4.39 0.57 5.13
C PHE A 98 4.57 1.37 6.42
N GLY A 99 4.73 0.63 7.53
CA GLY A 99 5.06 1.16 8.84
C GLY A 99 6.54 0.97 9.13
N VAL A 100 7.26 2.06 9.37
CA VAL A 100 8.70 2.02 9.63
C VAL A 100 9.10 3.02 10.71
N ARG A 101 10.06 2.60 11.56
CA ARG A 101 10.70 3.44 12.59
C ARG A 101 12.22 3.34 12.49
N SER A 102 12.90 4.39 12.94
CA SER A 102 14.33 4.32 13.19
C SER A 102 14.64 3.28 14.29
N ALA A 103 15.67 2.47 14.12
CA ALA A 103 16.13 1.57 15.17
C ALA A 103 16.91 2.32 16.28
N SER A 104 17.05 3.64 16.19
CA SER A 104 17.67 4.48 17.20
C SER A 104 16.85 5.78 17.34
N SER A 105 16.34 6.03 18.52
CA SER A 105 15.46 7.17 18.82
C SER A 105 16.11 8.54 18.58
N GLY A 106 17.43 8.62 18.65
CA GLY A 106 18.17 9.88 18.42
C GLY A 106 18.73 10.06 17.00
N ALA A 107 18.53 9.08 16.09
CA ALA A 107 19.05 9.22 14.73
C ALA A 107 18.16 10.17 13.90
N THR A 108 18.83 11.05 13.14
CA THR A 108 18.17 12.06 12.29
C THR A 108 18.51 11.91 10.81
N ASP A 109 19.21 10.84 10.45
CA ASP A 109 19.80 10.62 9.12
C ASP A 109 19.40 9.28 8.48
N ARG A 110 18.70 8.41 9.21
CA ARG A 110 18.32 7.08 8.71
C ARG A 110 17.17 7.20 7.73
N ASN A 111 17.44 6.86 6.49
CA ASN A 111 16.45 6.88 5.44
C ASN A 111 16.00 5.47 5.04
N VAL A 112 14.80 5.39 4.50
CA VAL A 112 14.31 4.25 3.73
C VAL A 112 14.28 4.66 2.27
N VAL A 113 14.84 3.79 1.42
CA VAL A 113 14.87 3.97 -0.04
C VAL A 113 14.08 2.82 -0.66
N ILE A 114 13.14 3.13 -1.52
CA ILE A 114 12.37 2.15 -2.28
C ILE A 114 12.63 2.40 -3.76
N SER A 115 13.11 1.37 -4.46
CA SER A 115 13.38 1.44 -5.88
C SER A 115 12.74 0.28 -6.64
N GLN A 116 12.42 0.52 -7.91
CA GLN A 116 11.89 -0.47 -8.84
C GLN A 116 12.46 -0.21 -10.23
N ASN A 117 12.94 -1.24 -10.91
CA ASN A 117 13.55 -1.13 -12.24
C ASN A 117 14.67 -0.08 -12.29
N GLU A 118 15.53 -0.04 -11.26
CA GLU A 118 16.63 0.93 -11.13
C GLU A 118 16.18 2.40 -10.91
N GLU A 119 14.89 2.66 -10.80
CA GLU A 119 14.33 3.98 -10.49
C GLU A 119 14.02 4.08 -8.99
N VAL A 120 14.46 5.17 -8.34
CA VAL A 120 14.12 5.48 -6.95
C VAL A 120 12.72 6.09 -6.93
N LEU A 121 11.78 5.38 -6.32
CA LEU A 121 10.39 5.80 -6.17
C LEU A 121 10.15 6.56 -4.86
N TYR A 122 10.97 6.27 -3.84
CA TYR A 122 10.83 6.86 -2.51
C TYR A 122 12.20 6.93 -1.83
N ASP A 123 12.56 8.07 -1.27
CA ASP A 123 13.75 8.27 -0.44
C ASP A 123 13.44 9.31 0.63
N GLN A 124 13.22 8.86 1.87
CA GLN A 124 12.86 9.75 2.97
C GLN A 124 13.53 9.33 4.27
N VAL A 125 13.92 10.33 5.04
CA VAL A 125 14.41 10.13 6.41
C VAL A 125 13.25 9.72 7.33
N VAL A 126 13.53 8.78 8.24
CA VAL A 126 12.60 8.26 9.23
C VAL A 126 12.92 8.90 10.57
N LEU A 127 12.14 9.89 10.99
CA LEU A 127 12.33 10.60 12.24
C LEU A 127 11.31 10.13 13.29
N GLU A 128 11.77 9.95 14.53
CA GLU A 128 10.86 9.73 15.66
C GLU A 128 9.98 10.99 15.92
N ALA A 129 10.48 12.17 15.54
CA ALA A 129 9.74 13.43 15.65
C ALA A 129 8.56 13.56 14.67
N ASP A 130 8.47 12.68 13.66
CA ASP A 130 7.30 12.63 12.75
C ASP A 130 6.05 12.06 13.44
N ALA A 131 6.21 11.43 14.61
CA ALA A 131 5.10 10.85 15.35
C ALA A 131 4.25 11.91 16.05
N VAL A 132 2.93 11.73 15.99
CA VAL A 132 1.98 12.50 16.78
C VAL A 132 1.84 11.89 18.18
N GLN A 133 1.89 12.72 19.22
CA GLN A 133 1.70 12.27 20.59
C GLN A 133 0.21 12.29 20.94
N VAL A 134 -0.32 11.17 21.43
CA VAL A 134 -1.72 11.02 21.81
C VAL A 134 -1.82 10.45 23.21
N LEU A 135 -2.55 11.11 24.11
CA LEU A 135 -2.88 10.58 25.42
C LEU A 135 -4.15 9.73 25.30
N PHE A 136 -4.03 8.41 25.43
CA PHE A 136 -5.19 7.52 25.43
C PHE A 136 -5.99 7.66 26.71
N GLU A 137 -7.29 7.41 26.62
CA GLU A 137 -8.18 7.44 27.79
C GLU A 137 -7.68 6.45 28.88
N GLY A 138 -7.47 6.95 30.08
CA GLY A 138 -6.96 6.16 31.20
C GLY A 138 -5.46 5.91 31.20
N ALA A 139 -4.70 6.46 30.26
CA ALA A 139 -3.24 6.36 30.25
C ALA A 139 -2.58 7.53 30.97
N ASP A 140 -1.48 7.25 31.68
CA ASP A 140 -0.67 8.27 32.39
C ASP A 140 0.38 8.95 31.47
N LYS A 141 0.60 8.40 30.28
CA LYS A 141 1.62 8.88 29.34
C LYS A 141 1.09 8.90 27.91
N GLU A 142 1.58 9.86 27.15
CA GLU A 142 1.34 9.94 25.72
C GLU A 142 1.97 8.77 24.97
N THR A 143 1.31 8.34 23.92
CA THR A 143 1.76 7.31 22.99
C THR A 143 2.09 7.94 21.66
N SER A 144 3.23 7.56 21.09
CA SER A 144 3.65 8.01 19.77
C SER A 144 2.90 7.22 18.67
N ILE A 145 2.18 7.94 17.82
CA ILE A 145 1.56 7.38 16.60
C ILE A 145 2.40 7.84 15.41
N HIS A 146 3.03 6.88 14.74
CA HIS A 146 3.92 7.14 13.61
C HIS A 146 3.12 7.24 12.31
N PRO A 147 3.57 8.04 11.33
CA PRO A 147 2.89 8.12 10.05
C PRO A 147 3.03 6.82 9.25
N ILE A 148 1.96 6.41 8.59
CA ILE A 148 2.02 5.42 7.51
C ILE A 148 2.66 6.09 6.30
N ARG A 149 3.63 5.42 5.69
CA ARG A 149 4.30 5.91 4.49
C ARG A 149 3.79 5.18 3.27
N THR A 150 3.69 5.88 2.14
CA THR A 150 3.10 5.33 0.92
C THR A 150 3.95 5.63 -0.30
N VAL A 151 3.93 4.72 -1.26
CA VAL A 151 4.58 4.88 -2.57
C VAL A 151 3.79 4.14 -3.65
N SER A 152 3.70 4.70 -4.84
CA SER A 152 3.10 4.00 -5.99
C SER A 152 4.10 3.02 -6.59
N VAL A 153 3.67 1.79 -6.83
CA VAL A 153 4.50 0.71 -7.40
C VAL A 153 3.79 0.04 -8.58
N SER A 154 4.57 -0.52 -9.49
CA SER A 154 4.10 -1.38 -10.57
C SER A 154 4.21 -2.86 -10.18
N ALA A 155 3.62 -3.77 -10.96
CA ALA A 155 3.88 -5.20 -10.80
C ALA A 155 5.37 -5.50 -11.05
N GLY A 156 5.94 -6.44 -10.28
CA GLY A 156 7.34 -6.84 -10.36
C GLY A 156 8.07 -6.70 -9.02
N GLU A 157 9.39 -6.77 -9.08
CA GLU A 157 10.24 -6.67 -7.89
C GLU A 157 10.47 -5.21 -7.47
N VAL A 158 10.38 -4.97 -6.17
CA VAL A 158 10.69 -3.71 -5.50
C VAL A 158 11.79 -3.96 -4.48
N LEU A 159 12.86 -3.17 -4.52
CA LEU A 159 13.95 -3.21 -3.57
C LEU A 159 13.69 -2.19 -2.45
N VAL A 160 13.83 -2.63 -1.19
CA VAL A 160 13.73 -1.79 0.00
C VAL A 160 15.09 -1.74 0.70
N GLU A 161 15.67 -0.55 0.74
CA GLU A 161 16.98 -0.31 1.31
C GLU A 161 16.95 0.70 2.47
N TYR A 162 17.96 0.61 3.32
CA TYR A 162 18.19 1.47 4.49
C TYR A 162 19.70 1.75 4.60
N PRO A 163 20.26 2.55 3.65
CA PRO A 163 21.70 2.63 3.40
C PRO A 163 22.51 3.28 4.53
N VAL A 164 21.89 4.11 5.36
CA VAL A 164 22.56 4.82 6.45
C VAL A 164 22.61 4.02 7.74
N GLY A 165 21.51 3.32 8.08
CA GLY A 165 21.47 2.57 9.33
C GLY A 165 20.20 1.74 9.50
N ALA A 166 20.18 0.93 10.56
CA ALA A 166 19.09 -0.01 10.81
C ALA A 166 17.74 0.67 10.97
N LEU A 167 16.73 0.08 10.38
CA LEU A 167 15.32 0.41 10.52
C LEU A 167 14.53 -0.76 11.11
N ASN A 168 13.33 -0.48 11.58
CA ASN A 168 12.37 -1.45 12.07
C ASN A 168 11.10 -1.31 11.24
N PHE A 169 10.71 -2.36 10.52
CA PHE A 169 9.47 -2.41 9.75
C PHE A 169 8.41 -3.16 10.56
N TYR A 170 7.15 -2.73 10.47
CA TYR A 170 6.04 -3.30 11.23
C TYR A 170 5.01 -3.97 10.32
N PHE A 171 4.83 -3.44 9.13
CA PHE A 171 3.95 -4.01 8.11
C PHE A 171 4.33 -3.51 6.72
N PHE A 172 3.88 -4.25 5.71
CA PHE A 172 3.76 -3.82 4.31
C PHE A 172 2.36 -4.16 3.83
N GLU A 173 1.71 -3.23 3.16
CA GLU A 173 0.35 -3.37 2.67
C GLU A 173 0.27 -2.85 1.24
N LEU A 174 -0.25 -3.67 0.33
CA LEU A 174 -0.46 -3.31 -1.06
C LEU A 174 -1.96 -3.17 -1.32
N GLU A 175 -2.39 -1.96 -1.63
CA GLU A 175 -3.68 -1.70 -2.23
C GLU A 175 -3.53 -1.73 -3.75
N THR A 176 -3.99 -2.82 -4.36
CA THR A 176 -3.97 -2.92 -5.82
C THR A 176 -4.98 -1.95 -6.42
N SER A 177 -4.54 -1.18 -7.40
CA SER A 177 -5.49 -0.40 -8.19
C SER A 177 -6.34 -1.38 -9.01
N THR A 178 -7.52 -1.72 -8.51
CA THR A 178 -8.54 -2.39 -9.32
C THR A 178 -8.81 -1.47 -10.50
N GLY A 179 -8.37 -1.91 -11.67
CA GLY A 179 -8.26 -1.05 -12.85
C GLY A 179 -9.60 -0.54 -13.40
N VAL A 180 -10.25 0.36 -12.67
CA VAL A 180 -11.07 1.38 -13.28
C VAL A 180 -10.10 2.42 -13.85
N LYS A 181 -9.50 2.09 -15.00
CA LYS A 181 -8.82 3.09 -15.81
C LYS A 181 -9.85 4.13 -16.19
N SER A 182 -9.69 5.30 -15.61
CA SER A 182 -10.50 6.50 -15.73
C SER A 182 -11.81 6.51 -14.94
N ILE A 183 -11.75 7.06 -13.72
CA ILE A 183 -12.86 7.86 -13.23
C ILE A 183 -13.03 8.97 -14.29
N LEU A 184 -14.20 8.97 -14.96
CA LEU A 184 -14.57 10.06 -15.84
C LEU A 184 -14.44 11.36 -15.07
N THR A 185 -13.46 12.18 -15.40
CA THR A 185 -13.38 13.53 -14.83
C THR A 185 -14.57 14.34 -15.36
N ALA A 186 -15.02 15.31 -14.59
CA ALA A 186 -16.04 16.24 -15.05
C ALA A 186 -15.66 16.86 -16.42
N GLU A 187 -14.38 16.98 -16.69
CA GLU A 187 -13.78 17.46 -17.93
C GLU A 187 -13.96 16.50 -19.10
N ASP A 188 -13.87 15.19 -18.90
CA ASP A 188 -14.16 14.18 -19.93
C ASP A 188 -15.63 14.17 -20.32
N VAL A 189 -16.53 14.42 -19.38
CA VAL A 189 -17.97 14.55 -19.63
C VAL A 189 -18.27 15.85 -20.40
N MET A 190 -17.58 16.93 -20.07
CA MET A 190 -17.75 18.24 -20.73
C MET A 190 -17.18 18.26 -22.16
N ASN A 191 -16.13 17.51 -22.44
CA ASN A 191 -15.49 17.44 -23.76
C ASN A 191 -16.24 16.54 -24.78
N GLY A 192 -17.44 16.12 -24.47
CA GLY A 192 -18.30 15.43 -25.42
C GLY A 192 -17.89 14.03 -25.82
N LYS A 193 -16.99 13.39 -25.04
CA LYS A 193 -16.65 11.98 -25.23
C LYS A 193 -17.88 11.09 -25.01
N SER A 194 -18.00 10.05 -25.81
CA SER A 194 -19.07 9.07 -25.72
C SER A 194 -18.55 7.78 -25.07
N PHE A 195 -19.38 7.13 -24.27
CA PHE A 195 -19.03 5.91 -23.52
C PHE A 195 -20.11 4.85 -23.73
N ASN A 196 -19.71 3.57 -23.74
CA ASN A 196 -20.65 2.46 -23.68
C ASN A 196 -21.18 2.29 -22.24
N ILE A 197 -22.12 1.34 -22.06
CA ILE A 197 -22.69 1.03 -20.73
C ILE A 197 -21.68 0.44 -19.73
N ALA A 198 -20.54 -0.05 -20.19
CA ALA A 198 -19.44 -0.53 -19.38
C ALA A 198 -18.45 0.60 -19.02
N GLY A 199 -18.72 1.85 -19.37
CA GLY A 199 -17.88 3.02 -19.07
C GLY A 199 -16.65 3.16 -19.98
N GLN A 200 -16.53 2.38 -21.05
CA GLN A 200 -15.43 2.47 -22.00
C GLN A 200 -15.70 3.58 -23.02
N ALA A 201 -14.69 4.41 -23.29
CA ALA A 201 -14.79 5.43 -24.32
C ALA A 201 -15.01 4.79 -25.69
N VAL A 202 -16.00 5.29 -26.43
CA VAL A 202 -16.33 4.81 -27.77
C VAL A 202 -16.27 5.95 -28.79
N ASN A 203 -15.86 5.61 -29.99
CA ASN A 203 -15.86 6.57 -31.10
C ASN A 203 -17.28 6.73 -31.70
N GLY A 204 -17.46 7.72 -32.55
CA GLY A 204 -18.77 8.08 -33.11
C GLY A 204 -19.51 7.00 -33.94
N ASN A 205 -18.88 5.84 -34.20
CA ASN A 205 -19.45 4.72 -34.96
C ASN A 205 -19.92 3.57 -34.05
N ALA A 206 -19.92 3.76 -32.73
CA ALA A 206 -20.37 2.73 -31.78
C ALA A 206 -21.89 2.51 -31.95
N LYS A 207 -22.29 1.22 -32.09
CA LYS A 207 -23.70 0.82 -32.12
C LYS A 207 -24.15 0.38 -30.72
N GLY A 208 -25.42 0.58 -30.40
CA GLY A 208 -26.01 0.22 -29.12
C GLY A 208 -26.21 1.42 -28.21
N MET A 209 -26.26 1.16 -26.88
CA MET A 209 -26.46 2.22 -25.90
C MET A 209 -25.15 2.98 -25.66
N VAL A 210 -25.18 4.29 -25.87
CA VAL A 210 -24.06 5.22 -25.70
C VAL A 210 -24.44 6.29 -24.68
N ILE A 211 -23.54 6.64 -23.80
CA ILE A 211 -23.66 7.74 -22.83
C ILE A 211 -22.81 8.90 -23.34
N LYS A 212 -23.41 10.05 -23.53
CA LYS A 212 -22.76 11.29 -23.94
C LYS A 212 -23.32 12.45 -23.13
N ASN A 213 -22.45 13.26 -22.54
CA ASN A 213 -22.84 14.41 -21.70
C ASN A 213 -23.87 14.00 -20.61
N GLY A 214 -23.67 12.84 -19.98
CA GLY A 214 -24.57 12.32 -18.94
C GLY A 214 -25.93 11.83 -19.44
N LYS A 215 -26.21 11.87 -20.74
CA LYS A 215 -27.47 11.39 -21.37
C LYS A 215 -27.25 10.07 -22.11
N LYS A 216 -28.24 9.18 -22.04
CA LYS A 216 -28.22 7.88 -22.73
C LYS A 216 -28.85 8.02 -24.13
N PHE A 217 -28.17 7.51 -25.12
CA PHE A 217 -28.63 7.46 -26.51
C PHE A 217 -28.53 6.03 -27.04
N TRP A 218 -29.48 5.65 -27.90
CA TRP A 218 -29.40 4.41 -28.64
C TRP A 218 -28.94 4.72 -30.07
N VAL A 219 -27.74 4.21 -30.41
CA VAL A 219 -27.16 4.36 -31.76
C VAL A 219 -27.44 3.09 -32.53
N LYS A 220 -28.10 3.24 -33.70
CA LYS A 220 -28.47 2.14 -34.58
C LYS A 220 -27.34 1.71 -35.51
#